data_f4b45944f76d601d1a3284521f264ae1
#
_entry.id   f4b45944f76d601d1a3284521f264ae1
#
_cell.length_a   1.000
_cell.length_b   1.000
_cell.length_c   1.000
_cell.angle_alpha   90.00
_cell.angle_beta   90.00
_cell.angle_gamma   90.00
#
_symmetry.space_group_name_H-M   'P 1'
#
loop_
_entity.id
_entity.type
_entity.pdbx_description
1 polymer ?
#
loop_
_entity_poly.entity_id
_entity_poly.type
_entity_poly.pdbx_seq_one_letter_code
_entity_poly.pdbx_strand_id
1 'polypeptide(L)'
;MIPPATKHLLLINLLLYVAVMVNDEVMFQYFAVFFPTSPFFRPWQVLTYMFIHANFAHLFFNMWGLLMFGMVLEREIGTKKFLILYFVSGFMALALHFGVQYLQILYYTSAGASQAAVDILRTPTLGASGSIYGVQVAFAMLYPNLPLTLIFPPVTMKAKWMMLIFIGIELITGITGTLEGVAHFAHLGGALAGCLLILWWKHRGSVNRY
;
A
#
# COMPACT_ATOMS: atom_id res chain seq x y z
N MET A 1 -11.80 21.27 6.49
CA MET A 1 -12.64 20.06 6.44
C MET A 1 -11.88 18.96 5.68
N ILE A 2 -12.01 17.69 6.10
CA ILE A 2 -11.45 16.53 5.39
C ILE A 2 -12.28 16.30 4.12
N PRO A 3 -11.64 16.15 2.93
CA PRO A 3 -12.34 15.87 1.68
C PRO A 3 -13.10 14.52 1.73
N PRO A 4 -14.15 14.35 0.89
CA PRO A 4 -15.09 13.25 1.06
C PRO A 4 -14.48 11.85 0.89
N ALA A 5 -13.65 11.60 -0.12
CA ALA A 5 -13.06 10.27 -0.31
C ALA A 5 -12.08 9.93 0.82
N THR A 6 -11.18 10.85 1.16
CA THR A 6 -10.25 10.67 2.31
C THR A 6 -11.02 10.36 3.58
N LYS A 7 -12.11 11.12 3.87
CA LYS A 7 -12.95 10.90 5.04
C LYS A 7 -13.59 9.50 5.04
N HIS A 8 -14.19 9.08 3.93
CA HIS A 8 -14.85 7.78 3.86
C HIS A 8 -13.85 6.62 3.94
N LEU A 9 -12.69 6.74 3.28
CA LEU A 9 -11.63 5.74 3.40
C LEU A 9 -11.14 5.59 4.84
N LEU A 10 -10.91 6.71 5.55
CA LEU A 10 -10.55 6.68 6.97
C LEU A 10 -11.62 5.97 7.81
N LEU A 11 -12.89 6.33 7.63
CA LEU A 11 -14.00 5.75 8.41
C LEU A 11 -14.16 4.25 8.15
N ILE A 12 -14.07 3.80 6.89
CA ILE A 12 -14.17 2.38 6.55
C ILE A 12 -13.04 1.59 7.22
N ASN A 13 -11.81 2.06 7.15
CA ASN A 13 -10.67 1.40 7.79
C ASN A 13 -10.82 1.30 9.31
N LEU A 14 -11.27 2.38 9.96
CA LEU A 14 -11.52 2.40 11.40
C LEU A 14 -12.64 1.42 11.79
N LEU A 15 -13.76 1.39 11.05
CA LEU A 15 -14.87 0.49 11.32
C LEU A 15 -14.46 -0.99 11.14
N LEU A 16 -13.72 -1.31 10.07
CA LEU A 16 -13.24 -2.67 9.85
C LEU A 16 -12.18 -3.09 10.87
N TYR A 17 -11.38 -2.16 11.38
CA TYR A 17 -10.45 -2.46 12.45
C TYR A 17 -11.17 -2.80 13.77
N VAL A 18 -12.29 -2.14 14.08
CA VAL A 18 -13.14 -2.55 15.22
C VAL A 18 -13.64 -3.99 15.02
N ALA A 19 -14.01 -4.39 13.81
CA ALA A 19 -14.38 -5.78 13.54
C ALA A 19 -13.19 -6.76 13.71
N VAL A 20 -11.98 -6.36 13.31
CA VAL A 20 -10.74 -7.13 13.58
C VAL A 20 -10.50 -7.29 15.08
N MET A 21 -10.72 -6.24 15.89
CA MET A 21 -10.60 -6.34 17.36
C MET A 21 -11.60 -7.32 17.99
N VAL A 22 -12.74 -7.55 17.35
CA VAL A 22 -13.77 -8.51 17.83
C VAL A 22 -13.39 -9.95 17.46
N ASN A 23 -12.93 -10.18 16.23
CA ASN A 23 -12.52 -11.50 15.77
C ASN A 23 -11.54 -11.37 14.59
N ASP A 24 -10.25 -11.33 14.91
CA ASP A 24 -9.17 -11.17 13.94
C ASP A 24 -9.03 -12.39 13.01
N GLU A 25 -9.19 -13.61 13.52
CA GLU A 25 -9.09 -14.84 12.75
C GLU A 25 -10.09 -14.85 11.59
N VAL A 26 -11.38 -14.58 11.88
CA VAL A 26 -12.43 -14.50 10.86
C VAL A 26 -12.14 -13.36 9.88
N MET A 27 -11.77 -12.18 10.37
CA MET A 27 -11.50 -11.02 9.52
C MET A 27 -10.31 -11.27 8.60
N PHE A 28 -9.24 -11.88 9.08
CA PHE A 28 -8.08 -12.19 8.23
C PHE A 28 -8.41 -13.30 7.23
N GLN A 29 -9.08 -14.37 7.65
CA GLN A 29 -9.41 -15.48 6.77
C GLN A 29 -10.32 -15.06 5.61
N TYR A 30 -11.29 -14.18 5.84
CA TYR A 30 -12.29 -13.83 4.83
C TYR A 30 -12.00 -12.54 4.07
N PHE A 31 -11.25 -11.59 4.63
CA PHE A 31 -11.06 -10.25 4.06
C PHE A 31 -9.62 -9.87 3.75
N ALA A 32 -8.61 -10.48 4.38
CA ALA A 32 -7.23 -10.37 3.93
C ALA A 32 -7.02 -11.24 2.68
N VAL A 33 -6.06 -10.89 1.81
CA VAL A 33 -5.88 -11.59 0.54
C VAL A 33 -4.80 -12.66 0.65
N PHE A 34 -5.12 -13.86 0.19
CA PHE A 34 -4.19 -14.97 0.02
C PHE A 34 -3.74 -15.07 -1.45
N PHE A 35 -2.62 -15.75 -1.68
CA PHE A 35 -2.17 -16.04 -3.03
C PHE A 35 -3.25 -16.81 -3.83
N PRO A 36 -3.45 -16.55 -5.14
CA PRO A 36 -4.60 -17.08 -5.90
C PRO A 36 -4.77 -18.60 -5.91
N THR A 37 -3.69 -19.37 -5.72
CA THR A 37 -3.78 -20.84 -5.64
C THR A 37 -3.94 -21.37 -4.20
N SER A 38 -4.02 -20.49 -3.21
CA SER A 38 -4.31 -20.85 -1.83
C SER A 38 -5.75 -21.35 -1.68
N PRO A 39 -6.02 -22.39 -0.87
CA PRO A 39 -7.39 -22.82 -0.56
C PRO A 39 -8.21 -21.76 0.19
N PHE A 40 -7.54 -20.76 0.78
CA PHE A 40 -8.16 -19.64 1.50
C PHE A 40 -8.46 -18.44 0.61
N PHE A 41 -8.00 -18.42 -0.65
CA PHE A 41 -8.26 -17.31 -1.57
C PHE A 41 -9.75 -17.17 -1.89
N ARG A 42 -10.23 -15.93 -1.89
CA ARG A 42 -11.57 -15.53 -2.33
C ARG A 42 -11.47 -14.30 -3.22
N PRO A 43 -12.21 -14.21 -4.34
CA PRO A 43 -12.05 -13.11 -5.31
C PRO A 43 -12.25 -11.71 -4.73
N TRP A 44 -13.14 -11.53 -3.76
CA TRP A 44 -13.38 -10.23 -3.12
C TRP A 44 -12.19 -9.74 -2.28
N GLN A 45 -11.31 -10.63 -1.83
CA GLN A 45 -10.11 -10.30 -1.06
C GLN A 45 -9.18 -9.36 -1.83
N VAL A 46 -9.19 -9.40 -3.16
CA VAL A 46 -8.43 -8.48 -4.02
C VAL A 46 -8.78 -7.01 -3.76
N LEU A 47 -9.98 -6.74 -3.27
CA LEU A 47 -10.42 -5.41 -2.88
C LEU A 47 -10.37 -5.20 -1.37
N THR A 48 -10.86 -6.17 -0.59
CA THR A 48 -11.08 -5.99 0.85
C THR A 48 -9.79 -5.92 1.66
N TYR A 49 -8.71 -6.53 1.18
CA TYR A 49 -7.42 -6.53 1.87
C TYR A 49 -6.89 -5.12 2.17
N MET A 50 -7.23 -4.13 1.32
CA MET A 50 -6.80 -2.73 1.47
C MET A 50 -7.39 -2.06 2.72
N PHE A 51 -8.36 -2.69 3.38
CA PHE A 51 -9.08 -2.12 4.51
C PHE A 51 -8.85 -2.89 5.82
N ILE A 52 -8.09 -3.99 5.79
CA ILE A 52 -7.79 -4.82 6.95
C ILE A 52 -6.40 -4.48 7.49
N HIS A 53 -6.25 -4.41 8.81
CA HIS A 53 -5.00 -4.06 9.46
C HIS A 53 -4.68 -5.03 10.60
N ALA A 54 -3.42 -5.50 10.68
CA ALA A 54 -3.00 -6.52 11.62
C ALA A 54 -2.99 -6.06 13.09
N ASN A 55 -2.70 -4.78 13.33
CA ASN A 55 -2.60 -4.22 14.67
C ASN A 55 -2.80 -2.69 14.64
N PHE A 56 -2.90 -2.10 15.83
CA PHE A 56 -3.15 -0.67 15.98
C PHE A 56 -2.04 0.20 15.35
N ALA A 57 -0.77 -0.15 15.49
CA ALA A 57 0.32 0.62 14.89
C ALA A 57 0.23 0.60 13.36
N HIS A 58 -0.08 -0.56 12.77
CA HIS A 58 -0.30 -0.70 11.32
C HIS A 58 -1.46 0.18 10.84
N LEU A 59 -2.60 0.16 11.52
CA LEU A 59 -3.73 1.04 11.23
C LEU A 59 -3.32 2.52 11.37
N PHE A 60 -2.72 2.88 12.50
CA PHE A 60 -2.37 4.26 12.82
C PHE A 60 -1.48 4.90 11.74
N PHE A 61 -0.37 4.24 11.36
CA PHE A 61 0.53 4.78 10.36
C PHE A 61 -0.11 4.85 8.96
N ASN A 62 -0.96 3.89 8.61
CA ASN A 62 -1.72 3.96 7.36
C ASN A 62 -2.71 5.14 7.37
N MET A 63 -3.50 5.29 8.42
CA MET A 63 -4.49 6.37 8.51
C MET A 63 -3.83 7.74 8.64
N TRP A 64 -2.70 7.83 9.33
CA TRP A 64 -1.88 9.03 9.38
C TRP A 64 -1.38 9.44 7.98
N GLY A 65 -0.80 8.50 7.23
CA GLY A 65 -0.36 8.74 5.85
C GLY A 65 -1.52 9.15 4.93
N LEU A 66 -2.63 8.44 5.01
CA LEU A 66 -3.84 8.75 4.24
C LEU A 66 -4.39 10.15 4.59
N LEU A 67 -4.42 10.51 5.87
CA LEU A 67 -4.88 11.82 6.31
C LEU A 67 -3.96 12.94 5.79
N MET A 68 -2.64 12.81 6.01
CA MET A 68 -1.65 13.84 5.67
C MET A 68 -1.56 14.08 4.16
N PHE A 69 -1.39 13.02 3.39
CA PHE A 69 -1.17 13.11 1.95
C PHE A 69 -2.48 13.09 1.15
N GLY A 70 -3.44 12.27 1.57
CA GLY A 70 -4.72 12.12 0.89
C GLY A 70 -5.54 13.39 0.90
N MET A 71 -5.62 14.12 2.03
CA MET A 71 -6.34 15.39 2.09
C MET A 71 -5.82 16.44 1.10
N VAL A 72 -4.50 16.53 0.95
CA VAL A 72 -3.87 17.49 0.05
C VAL A 72 -4.12 17.08 -1.39
N LEU A 73 -3.86 15.81 -1.71
CA LEU A 73 -4.02 15.30 -3.08
C LEU A 73 -5.47 15.32 -3.55
N GLU A 74 -6.43 14.91 -2.71
CA GLU A 74 -7.84 14.93 -3.11
C GLU A 74 -8.32 16.34 -3.45
N ARG A 75 -7.85 17.37 -2.72
CA ARG A 75 -8.14 18.77 -3.04
C ARG A 75 -7.49 19.23 -4.35
N GLU A 76 -6.27 18.77 -4.63
CA GLU A 76 -5.49 19.15 -5.79
C GLU A 76 -6.01 18.50 -7.09
N ILE A 77 -6.21 17.17 -7.09
CA ILE A 77 -6.55 16.42 -8.29
C ILE A 77 -8.04 16.07 -8.39
N GLY A 78 -8.82 16.37 -7.38
CA GLY A 78 -10.25 16.06 -7.26
C GLY A 78 -10.53 14.62 -6.84
N THR A 79 -11.70 14.42 -6.24
CA THR A 79 -12.13 13.14 -5.64
C THR A 79 -12.05 11.95 -6.61
N LYS A 80 -12.47 12.13 -7.87
CA LYS A 80 -12.48 11.03 -8.84
C LYS A 80 -11.06 10.52 -9.14
N LYS A 81 -10.11 11.41 -9.43
CA LYS A 81 -8.72 11.03 -9.70
C LYS A 81 -8.05 10.47 -8.44
N PHE A 82 -8.36 11.01 -7.27
CA PHE A 82 -7.84 10.50 -6.00
C PHE A 82 -8.29 9.06 -5.74
N LEU A 83 -9.56 8.73 -5.95
CA LEU A 83 -10.05 7.35 -5.83
C LEU A 83 -9.40 6.43 -6.85
N ILE A 84 -9.25 6.86 -8.11
CA ILE A 84 -8.52 6.09 -9.13
C ILE A 84 -7.08 5.84 -8.67
N LEU A 85 -6.39 6.86 -8.18
CA LEU A 85 -5.03 6.74 -7.65
C LEU A 85 -4.96 5.71 -6.52
N TYR A 86 -5.84 5.81 -5.54
CA TYR A 86 -5.87 4.93 -4.37
C TYR A 86 -6.08 3.46 -4.77
N PHE A 87 -7.12 3.17 -5.55
CA PHE A 87 -7.46 1.78 -5.91
C PHE A 87 -6.50 1.18 -6.93
N VAL A 88 -6.08 1.94 -7.95
CA VAL A 88 -5.11 1.44 -8.94
C VAL A 88 -3.76 1.16 -8.28
N SER A 89 -3.34 2.02 -7.33
CA SER A 89 -2.12 1.76 -6.55
C SER A 89 -2.23 0.49 -5.71
N GLY A 90 -3.38 0.24 -5.07
CA GLY A 90 -3.61 -0.99 -4.34
C GLY A 90 -3.61 -2.23 -5.25
N PHE A 91 -4.31 -2.20 -6.38
CA PHE A 91 -4.30 -3.33 -7.31
C PHE A 91 -2.92 -3.62 -7.89
N MET A 92 -2.14 -2.60 -8.24
CA MET A 92 -0.76 -2.78 -8.73
C MET A 92 0.17 -3.27 -7.62
N ALA A 93 -0.03 -2.80 -6.39
CA ALA A 93 0.65 -3.31 -5.20
C ALA A 93 0.47 -4.82 -5.08
N LEU A 94 -0.77 -5.29 -5.15
CA LEU A 94 -1.10 -6.70 -5.09
C LEU A 94 -0.54 -7.50 -6.28
N ALA A 95 -0.63 -6.95 -7.49
CA ALA A 95 -0.12 -7.61 -8.69
C ALA A 95 1.41 -7.84 -8.62
N LEU A 96 2.18 -6.82 -8.20
CA LEU A 96 3.63 -6.97 -8.03
C LEU A 96 3.96 -7.94 -6.89
N HIS A 97 3.26 -7.86 -5.77
CA HIS A 97 3.45 -8.77 -4.64
C HIS A 97 3.19 -10.24 -5.04
N PHE A 98 2.09 -10.51 -5.71
CA PHE A 98 1.79 -11.85 -6.22
C PHE A 98 2.80 -12.34 -7.26
N GLY A 99 3.32 -11.44 -8.11
CA GLY A 99 4.39 -11.79 -9.04
C GLY A 99 5.65 -12.28 -8.31
N VAL A 100 6.04 -11.60 -7.24
CA VAL A 100 7.19 -12.01 -6.41
C VAL A 100 6.90 -13.30 -5.66
N GLN A 101 5.72 -13.44 -5.03
CA GLN A 101 5.32 -14.68 -4.36
C GLN A 101 5.32 -15.88 -5.33
N TYR A 102 4.87 -15.68 -6.57
CA TYR A 102 4.92 -16.73 -7.59
C TYR A 102 6.35 -17.20 -7.86
N LEU A 103 7.30 -16.27 -8.03
CA LEU A 103 8.71 -16.60 -8.23
C LEU A 103 9.30 -17.29 -6.99
N GLN A 104 8.94 -16.87 -5.79
CA GLN A 104 9.35 -17.52 -4.54
C GLN A 104 8.81 -18.95 -4.44
N ILE A 105 7.53 -19.18 -4.76
CA ILE A 105 6.92 -20.51 -4.76
C ILE A 105 7.64 -21.42 -5.74
N LEU A 106 7.93 -20.96 -6.97
CA LEU A 106 8.69 -21.72 -7.96
C LEU A 106 10.10 -22.08 -7.44
N TYR A 107 10.80 -21.11 -6.87
CA TYR A 107 12.14 -21.30 -6.33
C TYR A 107 12.14 -22.32 -5.18
N TYR A 108 11.28 -22.16 -4.17
CA TYR A 108 11.25 -23.08 -3.03
C TYR A 108 10.81 -24.49 -3.42
N THR A 109 9.87 -24.61 -4.36
CA THR A 109 9.45 -25.92 -4.87
C THR A 109 10.59 -26.62 -5.60
N SER A 110 11.33 -25.91 -6.46
CA SER A 110 12.48 -26.47 -7.19
C SER A 110 13.66 -26.82 -6.28
N ALA A 111 13.85 -26.06 -5.21
CA ALA A 111 14.89 -26.29 -4.20
C ALA A 111 14.55 -27.39 -3.18
N GLY A 112 13.37 -28.03 -3.28
CA GLY A 112 12.92 -29.04 -2.32
C GLY A 112 12.44 -28.47 -0.98
N ALA A 113 12.33 -27.15 -0.85
CA ALA A 113 11.87 -26.44 0.34
C ALA A 113 10.33 -26.26 0.34
N SER A 114 9.60 -27.36 0.19
CA SER A 114 8.13 -27.34 0.00
C SER A 114 7.38 -26.67 1.14
N GLN A 115 7.90 -26.71 2.39
CA GLN A 115 7.27 -26.04 3.53
C GLN A 115 7.24 -24.50 3.34
N ALA A 116 8.35 -23.90 2.86
CA ALA A 116 8.39 -22.46 2.61
C ALA A 116 7.38 -22.02 1.52
N ALA A 117 7.18 -22.85 0.48
CA ALA A 117 6.14 -22.61 -0.51
C ALA A 117 4.71 -22.68 0.09
N VAL A 118 4.47 -23.65 0.98
CA VAL A 118 3.19 -23.78 1.70
C VAL A 118 2.95 -22.60 2.61
N ASP A 119 3.98 -22.09 3.28
CA ASP A 119 3.86 -20.94 4.19
C ASP A 119 3.44 -19.67 3.44
N ILE A 120 3.95 -19.46 2.23
CA ILE A 120 3.48 -18.36 1.35
C ILE A 120 1.98 -18.50 1.06
N LEU A 121 1.50 -19.70 0.74
CA LEU A 121 0.09 -19.93 0.45
C LEU A 121 -0.83 -19.74 1.67
N ARG A 122 -0.30 -19.86 2.88
CA ARG A 122 -1.04 -19.73 4.15
C ARG A 122 -0.95 -18.34 4.77
N THR A 123 0.00 -17.52 4.32
CA THR A 123 0.21 -16.18 4.88
C THR A 123 -0.61 -15.16 4.09
N PRO A 124 -1.59 -14.50 4.71
CA PRO A 124 -2.36 -13.46 4.05
C PRO A 124 -1.59 -12.14 3.95
N THR A 125 -1.92 -11.37 2.93
CA THR A 125 -1.50 -9.97 2.77
C THR A 125 -2.67 -9.06 3.11
N LEU A 126 -2.42 -7.96 3.81
CA LEU A 126 -3.43 -7.02 4.26
C LEU A 126 -2.82 -5.62 4.48
N GLY A 127 -3.66 -4.59 4.39
CA GLY A 127 -3.28 -3.21 4.65
C GLY A 127 -3.51 -2.26 3.48
N ALA A 128 -3.77 -0.99 3.82
CA ALA A 128 -3.91 0.10 2.87
C ALA A 128 -2.57 0.60 2.32
N SER A 129 -1.45 0.13 2.86
CA SER A 129 -0.12 0.71 2.66
C SER A 129 0.31 0.76 1.19
N GLY A 130 0.01 -0.26 0.38
CA GLY A 130 0.28 -0.23 -1.05
C GLY A 130 -0.42 0.94 -1.77
N SER A 131 -1.69 1.17 -1.47
CA SER A 131 -2.43 2.35 -1.96
C SER A 131 -1.81 3.66 -1.47
N ILE A 132 -1.43 3.70 -0.20
CA ILE A 132 -0.86 4.90 0.44
C ILE A 132 0.53 5.22 -0.12
N TYR A 133 1.37 4.23 -0.43
CA TYR A 133 2.64 4.46 -1.12
C TYR A 133 2.43 5.13 -2.48
N GLY A 134 1.42 4.71 -3.24
CA GLY A 134 1.04 5.40 -4.49
C GLY A 134 0.61 6.84 -4.26
N VAL A 135 -0.19 7.10 -3.23
CA VAL A 135 -0.61 8.46 -2.82
C VAL A 135 0.59 9.30 -2.41
N GLN A 136 1.53 8.77 -1.63
CA GLN A 136 2.74 9.47 -1.20
C GLN A 136 3.68 9.81 -2.36
N VAL A 137 3.89 8.88 -3.30
CA VAL A 137 4.68 9.14 -4.51
C VAL A 137 4.02 10.20 -5.37
N ALA A 138 2.71 10.12 -5.57
CA ALA A 138 1.95 11.13 -6.31
C ALA A 138 2.10 12.52 -5.66
N PHE A 139 2.03 12.58 -4.33
CA PHE A 139 2.27 13.82 -3.56
C PHE A 139 3.68 14.36 -3.79
N ALA A 140 4.71 13.52 -3.66
CA ALA A 140 6.10 13.95 -3.85
C ALA A 140 6.39 14.41 -5.29
N MET A 141 5.69 13.87 -6.29
CA MET A 141 5.80 14.28 -7.69
C MET A 141 5.09 15.61 -8.00
N LEU A 142 4.05 15.96 -7.24
CA LEU A 142 3.35 17.24 -7.38
C LEU A 142 3.98 18.34 -6.52
N TYR A 143 4.52 17.98 -5.36
CA TYR A 143 5.14 18.91 -4.40
C TYR A 143 6.58 18.52 -4.06
N PRO A 144 7.50 18.39 -5.04
CA PRO A 144 8.81 17.76 -4.84
C PRO A 144 9.72 18.49 -3.86
N ASN A 145 9.55 19.79 -3.72
CA ASN A 145 10.39 20.64 -2.90
C ASN A 145 9.74 21.01 -1.55
N LEU A 146 8.51 20.55 -1.29
CA LEU A 146 7.85 20.82 -0.02
C LEU A 146 8.64 20.14 1.12
N PRO A 147 8.99 20.88 2.20
CA PRO A 147 9.63 20.27 3.35
C PRO A 147 8.63 19.41 4.12
N LEU A 148 8.98 18.17 4.39
CA LEU A 148 8.26 17.23 5.23
C LEU A 148 9.13 16.87 6.43
N THR A 149 8.52 16.84 7.61
CA THR A 149 9.20 16.44 8.84
C THR A 149 8.69 15.07 9.26
N LEU A 150 9.58 14.10 9.40
CA LEU A 150 9.28 12.84 10.05
C LEU A 150 9.00 13.09 11.54
N ILE A 151 8.08 12.34 12.11
CA ILE A 151 7.81 12.39 13.55
C ILE A 151 8.98 11.76 14.31
N PHE A 152 9.51 10.67 13.78
CA PHE A 152 10.58 9.91 14.43
C PHE A 152 11.52 9.24 13.40
N PRO A 153 12.83 9.53 13.43
CA PRO A 153 13.47 10.68 14.09
C PRO A 153 12.98 12.01 13.52
N PRO A 154 13.02 13.12 14.24
CA PRO A 154 12.54 14.43 13.77
C PRO A 154 13.49 15.03 12.73
N VAL A 155 13.42 14.53 11.51
CA VAL A 155 14.24 14.95 10.37
C VAL A 155 13.35 15.60 9.33
N THR A 156 13.72 16.84 8.92
CA THR A 156 13.03 17.57 7.85
C THR A 156 13.81 17.44 6.55
N MET A 157 13.13 17.00 5.50
CA MET A 157 13.69 16.93 4.15
C MET A 157 12.62 17.20 3.08
N LYS A 158 13.05 17.48 1.85
CA LYS A 158 12.13 17.68 0.72
C LYS A 158 11.38 16.38 0.40
N ALA A 159 10.10 16.48 0.06
CA ALA A 159 9.23 15.34 -0.22
C ALA A 159 9.83 14.33 -1.22
N LYS A 160 10.47 14.80 -2.28
CA LYS A 160 11.12 13.94 -3.27
C LYS A 160 12.23 13.07 -2.66
N TRP A 161 13.05 13.61 -1.76
CA TRP A 161 14.13 12.85 -1.14
C TRP A 161 13.60 11.86 -0.11
N MET A 162 12.59 12.27 0.67
CA MET A 162 11.92 11.36 1.61
C MET A 162 11.36 10.14 0.91
N MET A 163 10.65 10.32 -0.22
CA MET A 163 10.09 9.20 -0.97
C MET A 163 11.15 8.33 -1.63
N LEU A 164 12.23 8.91 -2.16
CA LEU A 164 13.34 8.12 -2.71
C LEU A 164 14.02 7.25 -1.64
N ILE A 165 14.20 7.79 -0.43
CA ILE A 165 14.74 7.03 0.70
C ILE A 165 13.79 5.89 1.09
N PHE A 166 12.49 6.15 1.21
CA PHE A 166 11.51 5.10 1.54
C PHE A 166 11.46 4.00 0.48
N ILE A 167 11.42 4.36 -0.80
CA ILE A 167 11.48 3.38 -1.90
C ILE A 167 12.79 2.58 -1.86
N GLY A 168 13.91 3.23 -1.57
CA GLY A 168 15.22 2.57 -1.42
C GLY A 168 15.23 1.57 -0.25
N ILE A 169 14.66 1.94 0.89
CA ILE A 169 14.51 1.04 2.05
C ILE A 169 13.63 -0.16 1.67
N GLU A 170 12.46 0.06 1.07
CA GLU A 170 11.57 -1.03 0.64
C GLU A 170 12.26 -1.99 -0.34
N LEU A 171 13.04 -1.46 -1.28
CA LEU A 171 13.77 -2.28 -2.24
C LEU A 171 14.87 -3.12 -1.55
N ILE A 172 15.68 -2.50 -0.69
CA ILE A 172 16.77 -3.19 0.01
C ILE A 172 16.20 -4.25 0.95
N THR A 173 15.21 -3.90 1.77
CA THR A 173 14.62 -4.83 2.74
C THR A 173 13.86 -5.96 2.05
N GLY A 174 13.18 -5.67 0.92
CA GLY A 174 12.52 -6.70 0.11
C GLY A 174 13.48 -7.70 -0.53
N ILE A 175 14.65 -7.25 -0.98
CA ILE A 175 15.68 -8.13 -1.56
C ILE A 175 16.44 -8.91 -0.48
N THR A 176 16.75 -8.29 0.64
CA THR A 176 17.52 -8.92 1.73
C THR A 176 16.68 -9.81 2.62
N GLY A 177 15.33 -9.75 2.52
CA GLY A 177 14.41 -10.45 3.42
C GLY A 177 14.43 -9.94 4.86
N THR A 178 15.00 -8.75 5.10
CA THR A 178 14.94 -8.11 6.42
C THR A 178 13.58 -7.48 6.65
N LEU A 179 13.19 -7.30 7.92
CA LEU A 179 11.84 -6.84 8.32
C LEU A 179 10.74 -7.82 7.86
N GLU A 180 10.80 -9.03 8.37
CA GLU A 180 9.78 -10.07 8.14
C GLU A 180 8.36 -9.56 8.45
N GLY A 181 7.38 -10.04 7.68
CA GLY A 181 5.98 -9.65 7.84
C GLY A 181 5.58 -8.36 7.13
N VAL A 182 6.50 -7.68 6.44
CA VAL A 182 6.19 -6.50 5.61
C VAL A 182 6.16 -6.87 4.13
N ALA A 183 5.09 -6.49 3.45
CA ALA A 183 4.93 -6.75 2.01
C ALA A 183 5.66 -5.67 1.16
N HIS A 184 7.00 -5.62 1.23
CA HIS A 184 7.84 -4.60 0.58
C HIS A 184 7.52 -4.41 -0.91
N PHE A 185 7.35 -5.50 -1.64
CA PHE A 185 7.03 -5.44 -3.07
C PHE A 185 5.61 -4.93 -3.35
N ALA A 186 4.68 -5.07 -2.40
CA ALA A 186 3.39 -4.40 -2.51
C ALA A 186 3.55 -2.87 -2.43
N HIS A 187 4.38 -2.36 -1.52
CA HIS A 187 4.67 -0.93 -1.41
C HIS A 187 5.30 -0.39 -2.71
N LEU A 188 6.27 -1.11 -3.27
CA LEU A 188 6.91 -0.74 -4.54
C LEU A 188 5.94 -0.76 -5.72
N GLY A 189 5.03 -1.74 -5.76
CA GLY A 189 3.96 -1.81 -6.78
C GLY A 189 3.01 -0.61 -6.71
N GLY A 190 2.60 -0.24 -5.51
CA GLY A 190 1.78 0.94 -5.27
C GLY A 190 2.48 2.25 -5.66
N ALA A 191 3.76 2.39 -5.28
CA ALA A 191 4.61 3.51 -5.65
C ALA A 191 4.74 3.66 -7.18
N LEU A 192 4.95 2.55 -7.88
CA LEU A 192 5.02 2.52 -9.34
C LEU A 192 3.72 3.00 -9.99
N ALA A 193 2.58 2.51 -9.52
CA ALA A 193 1.27 2.94 -10.03
C ALA A 193 1.03 4.44 -9.82
N GLY A 194 1.34 4.96 -8.63
CA GLY A 194 1.25 6.38 -8.33
C GLY A 194 2.10 7.23 -9.27
N CYS A 195 3.34 6.80 -9.52
CA CYS A 195 4.24 7.44 -10.46
C CYS A 195 3.65 7.47 -11.88
N LEU A 196 3.24 6.32 -12.41
CA LEU A 196 2.71 6.19 -13.76
C LEU A 196 1.44 7.01 -13.98
N LEU A 197 0.51 7.00 -13.01
CA LEU A 197 -0.72 7.78 -13.08
C LEU A 197 -0.45 9.28 -13.11
N ILE A 198 0.45 9.79 -12.27
CA ILE A 198 0.81 11.22 -12.27
C ILE A 198 1.50 11.61 -13.57
N LEU A 199 2.42 10.80 -14.09
CA LEU A 199 3.06 11.04 -15.38
C LEU A 199 2.03 11.09 -16.52
N TRP A 200 1.10 10.15 -16.54
CA TRP A 200 0.03 10.09 -17.52
C TRP A 200 -0.90 11.33 -17.46
N TRP A 201 -1.31 11.73 -16.26
CA TRP A 201 -2.16 12.91 -16.08
C TRP A 201 -1.45 14.21 -16.42
N LYS A 202 -0.15 14.34 -16.08
CA LYS A 202 0.67 15.50 -16.49
C LYS A 202 0.84 15.56 -18.02
N HIS A 203 1.05 14.43 -18.67
CA HIS A 203 1.15 14.37 -20.13
C HIS A 203 -0.16 14.82 -20.80
N ARG A 204 -1.30 14.45 -20.23
CA ARG A 204 -2.62 14.89 -20.70
C ARG A 204 -3.04 16.31 -20.29
N GLY A 205 -2.20 17.04 -19.61
CA GLY A 205 -2.52 18.39 -19.11
C GLY A 205 -3.66 18.43 -18.09
N SER A 206 -3.98 17.30 -17.47
CA SER A 206 -5.11 17.18 -16.55
C SER A 206 -4.73 17.33 -15.07
N VAL A 207 -3.45 17.54 -14.79
CA VAL A 207 -2.86 17.91 -13.50
C VAL A 207 -1.72 18.89 -13.74
N ASN A 208 -1.62 19.94 -12.92
CA ASN A 208 -0.63 21.00 -13.11
C ASN A 208 0.83 20.49 -13.02
N ARG A 209 1.72 21.11 -13.80
CA ARG A 209 3.17 20.92 -13.69
C ARG A 209 3.71 21.97 -12.74
N TYR A 210 4.09 21.57 -11.53
CA TYR A 210 4.87 22.42 -10.61
C TYR A 210 6.35 22.07 -10.70
#